data_6d0b05ee73a37d7b22bd49a04e2ee8a4
#
_entry.id   6d0b05ee73a37d7b22bd49a04e2ee8a4
#
_cell.length_a   1.000
_cell.length_b   1.000
_cell.length_c   1.000
_cell.angle_alpha   90.00
_cell.angle_beta   90.00
_cell.angle_gamma   90.00
#
_symmetry.space_group_name_H-M   'P 1'
#
loop_
_entity.id
_entity.type
_entity.pdbx_description
1 polymer ?
#
loop_
_entity_poly.entity_id
_entity_poly.type
_entity_poly.pdbx_seq_one_letter_code
_entity_poly.pdbx_strand_id
1 'polypeptide(L)'
;MKVIVCGTTFGQFYMEAIKKFPEKFEFAGIYAGGSDRSKMCANSYGVPLYTNFDDIPNDIDIACIVIRSGALGGKGTEIALKFMERGVNVIQEQPVHYKDIAICVKSAMKNKVFFKTGDLYVHLPEIKRLIDTVKEIEKHQNICLLY
;
A
#
# COMPACT_ATOMS: atom_id res chain seq x y z
N MET A 1 -10.01 12.03 -3.88
CA MET A 1 -10.03 10.82 -3.03
C MET A 1 -9.22 11.10 -1.77
N LYS A 2 -9.78 10.79 -0.60
CA LYS A 2 -9.09 10.93 0.68
C LYS A 2 -8.18 9.74 0.94
N VAL A 3 -6.90 10.00 1.17
CA VAL A 3 -5.87 8.98 1.32
C VAL A 3 -5.20 9.07 2.68
N ILE A 4 -5.10 7.94 3.38
CA ILE A 4 -4.31 7.81 4.61
C ILE A 4 -3.07 6.94 4.35
N VAL A 5 -1.94 7.30 4.96
CA VAL A 5 -0.70 6.51 4.87
C VAL A 5 -0.38 5.89 6.22
N CYS A 6 -0.24 4.57 6.25
CA CYS A 6 0.11 3.81 7.45
C CYS A 6 1.59 3.49 7.45
N GLY A 7 2.35 4.14 8.35
CA GLY A 7 3.81 4.01 8.45
C GLY A 7 4.58 5.20 7.88
N THR A 8 5.71 5.53 8.50
CA THR A 8 6.46 6.78 8.24
C THR A 8 7.90 6.57 7.76
N THR A 9 8.32 5.32 7.50
CA THR A 9 9.65 5.06 6.93
C THR A 9 9.56 5.10 5.41
N PHE A 10 9.21 4.01 4.78
CA PHE A 10 9.00 3.96 3.34
C PHE A 10 7.71 4.69 2.91
N GLY A 11 6.76 4.88 3.82
CA GLY A 11 5.52 5.63 3.58
C GLY A 11 5.71 7.05 3.05
N GLN A 12 6.87 7.67 3.29
CA GLN A 12 7.19 8.99 2.75
C GLN A 12 7.15 9.04 1.22
N PHE A 13 7.50 7.96 0.52
CA PHE A 13 7.37 7.88 -0.95
C PHE A 13 5.91 8.01 -1.40
N TYR A 14 4.99 7.39 -0.66
CA TYR A 14 3.55 7.52 -0.91
C TYR A 14 3.04 8.92 -0.59
N MET A 15 3.50 9.52 0.52
CA MET A 15 3.13 10.89 0.92
C MET A 15 3.57 11.91 -0.13
N GLU A 16 4.81 11.79 -0.63
CA GLU A 16 5.31 12.64 -1.71
C GLU A 16 4.52 12.46 -3.03
N ALA A 17 4.14 11.23 -3.35
CA ALA A 17 3.30 10.97 -4.52
C ALA A 17 1.90 11.60 -4.39
N ILE A 18 1.27 11.47 -3.22
CA ILE A 18 -0.03 12.10 -2.94
C ILE A 18 0.06 13.62 -3.07
N LYS A 19 1.11 14.22 -2.51
CA LYS A 19 1.34 15.68 -2.53
C LYS A 19 1.56 16.23 -3.94
N LYS A 20 2.09 15.41 -4.87
CA LYS A 20 2.30 15.81 -6.27
C LYS A 20 1.01 15.90 -7.09
N PHE A 21 -0.08 15.31 -6.62
CA PHE A 21 -1.35 15.25 -7.34
C PHE A 21 -2.52 15.71 -6.45
N PRO A 22 -2.48 16.96 -5.94
CA PRO A 22 -3.49 17.49 -5.01
C PRO A 22 -4.89 17.56 -5.64
N GLU A 23 -4.96 17.64 -6.96
CA GLU A 23 -6.24 17.62 -7.70
C GLU A 23 -6.93 16.25 -7.69
N LYS A 24 -6.19 15.17 -7.39
CA LYS A 24 -6.70 13.79 -7.34
C LYS A 24 -6.83 13.28 -5.92
N PHE A 25 -5.89 13.67 -5.05
CA PHE A 25 -5.75 13.11 -3.72
C PHE A 25 -5.73 14.20 -2.65
N GLU A 26 -6.52 14.00 -1.62
CA GLU A 26 -6.46 14.72 -0.36
C GLU A 26 -5.69 13.86 0.65
N PHE A 27 -4.58 14.38 1.18
CA PHE A 27 -3.81 13.66 2.19
C PHE A 27 -4.48 13.82 3.55
N ALA A 28 -5.29 12.83 3.95
CA ALA A 28 -6.14 12.89 5.13
C ALA A 28 -5.37 12.67 6.45
N GLY A 29 -4.19 12.05 6.41
CA GLY A 29 -3.39 11.87 7.60
C GLY A 29 -2.46 10.66 7.58
N ILE A 30 -1.77 10.48 8.70
CA ILE A 30 -0.83 9.38 8.91
C ILE A 30 -1.34 8.50 10.05
N TYR A 31 -1.33 7.18 9.86
CA TYR A 31 -1.53 6.21 10.94
C TYR A 31 -0.20 5.58 11.32
N ALA A 32 0.24 5.75 12.57
CA ALA A 32 1.51 5.22 13.08
C ALA A 32 1.52 5.12 14.60
N GLY A 33 2.56 4.47 15.15
CA GLY A 33 2.67 4.20 16.59
C GLY A 33 3.03 5.39 17.50
N GLY A 34 3.03 6.63 17.01
CA GLY A 34 3.25 7.82 17.85
C GLY A 34 4.71 8.11 18.21
N SER A 35 5.68 7.49 17.54
CA SER A 35 7.10 7.81 17.74
C SER A 35 7.43 9.24 17.34
N ASP A 36 8.55 9.80 17.82
CA ASP A 36 8.97 11.16 17.48
C ASP A 36 9.15 11.34 15.96
N ARG A 37 9.66 10.31 15.27
CA ARG A 37 9.69 10.29 13.79
C ARG A 37 8.29 10.47 13.20
N SER A 38 7.27 9.77 13.70
CA SER A 38 5.92 9.88 13.15
C SER A 38 5.27 11.22 13.44
N LYS A 39 5.56 11.81 14.60
CA LYS A 39 5.13 13.19 14.96
C LYS A 39 5.79 14.22 14.05
N MET A 40 7.12 14.12 13.89
CA MET A 40 7.86 15.01 12.98
C MET A 40 7.38 14.89 11.53
N CYS A 41 7.12 13.66 11.08
CA CYS A 41 6.60 13.40 9.74
C CYS A 41 5.23 14.06 9.56
N ALA A 42 4.27 13.83 10.46
CA ALA A 42 2.94 14.44 10.40
C ALA A 42 3.01 15.97 10.38
N ASN A 43 3.84 16.55 11.24
CA ASN A 43 4.06 17.99 11.28
C ASN A 43 4.63 18.54 9.96
N SER A 44 5.60 17.85 9.35
CA SER A 44 6.23 18.27 8.10
C SER A 44 5.27 18.26 6.90
N TYR A 45 4.30 17.36 6.92
CA TYR A 45 3.24 17.28 5.89
C TYR A 45 2.00 18.11 6.25
N GLY A 46 1.91 18.66 7.48
CA GLY A 46 0.76 19.43 7.94
C GLY A 46 -0.52 18.62 8.05
N VAL A 47 -0.42 17.33 8.41
CA VAL A 47 -1.56 16.41 8.48
C VAL A 47 -1.70 15.78 9.87
N PRO A 48 -2.91 15.32 10.26
CA PRO A 48 -3.12 14.61 11.51
C PRO A 48 -2.30 13.32 11.61
N LEU A 49 -1.83 13.03 12.85
CA LEU A 49 -1.27 11.74 13.22
C LEU A 49 -2.28 10.96 14.05
N TYR A 50 -2.73 9.85 13.54
CA TYR A 50 -3.59 8.90 14.26
C TYR A 50 -2.73 7.80 14.88
N THR A 51 -2.87 7.58 16.17
CA THR A 51 -2.17 6.51 16.92
C THR A 51 -3.11 5.37 17.30
N ASN A 52 -4.42 5.67 17.35
CA ASN A 52 -5.47 4.68 17.52
C ASN A 52 -6.27 4.57 16.21
N PHE A 53 -6.59 3.35 15.82
CA PHE A 53 -7.31 3.07 14.56
C PHE A 53 -8.73 3.66 14.57
N ASP A 54 -9.37 3.71 15.74
CA ASP A 54 -10.74 4.18 15.88
C ASP A 54 -10.89 5.70 15.77
N ASP A 55 -9.78 6.45 15.89
CA ASP A 55 -9.76 7.89 15.70
C ASP A 55 -9.67 8.29 14.21
N ILE A 56 -9.43 7.34 13.31
CA ILE A 56 -9.35 7.58 11.87
C ILE A 56 -10.75 7.87 11.33
N PRO A 57 -10.94 8.98 10.56
CA PRO A 57 -12.21 9.30 9.94
C PRO A 57 -12.77 8.17 9.08
N ASN A 58 -14.10 8.06 9.02
CA ASN A 58 -14.76 7.01 8.25
C ASN A 58 -14.88 7.31 6.75
N ASP A 59 -14.51 8.51 6.31
CA ASP A 59 -14.60 8.98 4.93
C ASP A 59 -13.28 8.85 4.17
N ILE A 60 -12.44 7.90 4.56
CA ILE A 60 -11.20 7.54 3.84
C ILE A 60 -11.55 6.67 2.63
N ASP A 61 -11.05 7.04 1.46
CA ASP A 61 -11.23 6.30 0.21
C ASP A 61 -10.15 5.23 0.01
N ILE A 62 -8.90 5.55 0.38
CA ILE A 62 -7.73 4.69 0.15
C ILE A 62 -6.81 4.69 1.37
N ALA A 63 -6.40 3.51 1.80
CA ALA A 63 -5.35 3.32 2.79
C ALA A 63 -4.08 2.72 2.15
N CYS A 64 -2.96 3.42 2.26
CA CYS A 64 -1.65 2.92 1.86
C CYS A 64 -0.97 2.30 3.06
N ILE A 65 -0.93 0.97 3.13
CA ILE A 65 -0.35 0.21 4.25
C ILE A 65 1.13 0.00 3.98
N VAL A 66 1.98 0.80 4.60
CA VAL A 66 3.44 0.80 4.43
C VAL A 66 4.10 0.41 5.76
N ILE A 67 3.54 -0.59 6.39
CA ILE A 67 4.00 -1.18 7.63
C ILE A 67 4.66 -2.52 7.30
N ARG A 68 5.89 -2.71 7.79
CA ARG A 68 6.65 -3.93 7.54
C ARG A 68 5.84 -5.16 7.98
N SER A 69 5.62 -6.05 7.03
CA SER A 69 5.02 -7.37 7.29
C SER A 69 6.11 -8.35 7.73
N GLY A 70 5.74 -9.30 8.59
CA GLY A 70 6.58 -10.45 8.90
C GLY A 70 6.63 -11.45 7.74
N ALA A 71 7.30 -12.60 7.96
CA ALA A 71 7.35 -13.68 6.97
C ALA A 71 5.97 -14.27 6.68
N LEU A 72 5.08 -14.29 7.67
CA LEU A 72 3.68 -14.71 7.56
C LEU A 72 2.86 -13.91 8.57
N GLY A 73 1.75 -13.35 8.13
CA GLY A 73 0.94 -12.45 8.92
C GLY A 73 1.64 -11.13 9.20
N GLY A 74 1.16 -10.42 10.18
CA GLY A 74 1.77 -9.21 10.69
C GLY A 74 0.83 -8.02 10.69
N LYS A 75 1.27 -6.99 11.38
CA LYS A 75 0.46 -5.79 11.66
C LYS A 75 -0.04 -5.09 10.40
N GLY A 76 0.72 -5.16 9.30
CA GLY A 76 0.30 -4.59 8.01
C GLY A 76 -0.96 -5.25 7.48
N THR A 77 -1.00 -6.59 7.46
CA THR A 77 -2.16 -7.37 6.99
C THR A 77 -3.38 -7.17 7.91
N GLU A 78 -3.17 -7.15 9.24
CA GLU A 78 -4.25 -6.90 10.19
C GLU A 78 -4.90 -5.52 9.97
N ILE A 79 -4.10 -4.49 9.75
CA ILE A 79 -4.58 -3.13 9.49
C ILE A 79 -5.27 -3.05 8.13
N ALA A 80 -4.73 -3.72 7.10
CA ALA A 80 -5.35 -3.80 5.78
C ALA A 80 -6.77 -4.39 5.87
N LEU A 81 -6.94 -5.48 6.60
CA LEU A 81 -8.25 -6.11 6.82
C LEU A 81 -9.23 -5.16 7.51
N LYS A 82 -8.80 -4.46 8.56
CA LYS A 82 -9.65 -3.48 9.28
C LYS A 82 -10.11 -2.34 8.37
N PHE A 83 -9.24 -1.83 7.49
CA PHE A 83 -9.65 -0.80 6.53
C PHE A 83 -10.66 -1.33 5.53
N MET A 84 -10.44 -2.54 4.98
CA MET A 84 -11.39 -3.15 4.04
C MET A 84 -12.76 -3.43 4.69
N GLU A 85 -12.80 -3.80 5.97
CA GLU A 85 -14.06 -3.94 6.73
C GLU A 85 -14.81 -2.62 6.89
N ARG A 86 -14.11 -1.47 6.86
CA ARG A 86 -14.72 -0.12 6.81
C ARG A 86 -15.08 0.34 5.40
N GLY A 87 -14.91 -0.50 4.38
CA GLY A 87 -15.19 -0.14 2.97
C GLY A 87 -14.09 0.70 2.31
N VAL A 88 -12.88 0.69 2.85
CA VAL A 88 -11.74 1.46 2.34
C VAL A 88 -10.91 0.59 1.38
N ASN A 89 -10.55 1.15 0.23
CA ASN A 89 -9.63 0.50 -0.70
C ASN A 89 -8.22 0.46 -0.12
N VAL A 90 -7.48 -0.62 -0.37
CA VAL A 90 -6.16 -0.82 0.24
C VAL A 90 -5.08 -1.05 -0.80
N ILE A 91 -3.98 -0.33 -0.64
CA ILE A 91 -2.68 -0.64 -1.26
C ILE A 91 -1.73 -1.04 -0.14
N GLN A 92 -1.23 -2.28 -0.15
CA GLN A 92 -0.27 -2.78 0.84
C GLN A 92 1.12 -2.92 0.22
N GLU A 93 2.10 -2.25 0.81
CA GLU A 93 3.49 -2.30 0.35
C GLU A 93 4.12 -3.67 0.57
N GLN A 94 4.96 -4.06 -0.35
CA GLN A 94 5.69 -5.33 -0.31
C GLN A 94 6.86 -5.28 0.71
N PRO A 95 7.31 -6.45 1.19
CA PRO A 95 6.83 -7.80 0.87
C PRO A 95 5.55 -8.18 1.64
N VAL A 96 4.63 -8.86 0.95
CA VAL A 96 3.44 -9.46 1.55
C VAL A 96 3.44 -10.96 1.25
N HIS A 97 3.28 -11.80 2.26
CA HIS A 97 3.27 -13.25 2.08
C HIS A 97 2.04 -13.67 1.25
N TYR A 98 2.18 -14.65 0.34
CA TYR A 98 1.10 -15.06 -0.58
C TYR A 98 -0.19 -15.49 0.12
N LYS A 99 -0.11 -16.11 1.32
CA LYS A 99 -1.29 -16.46 2.12
C LYS A 99 -2.02 -15.22 2.63
N ASP A 100 -1.28 -14.18 3.00
CA ASP A 100 -1.86 -12.91 3.44
C ASP A 100 -2.51 -12.18 2.27
N ILE A 101 -1.90 -12.22 1.08
CA ILE A 101 -2.52 -11.71 -0.15
C ILE A 101 -3.85 -12.43 -0.39
N ALA A 102 -3.89 -13.76 -0.29
CA ALA A 102 -5.11 -14.51 -0.50
C ALA A 102 -6.22 -14.15 0.51
N ILE A 103 -5.88 -13.92 1.77
CA ILE A 103 -6.82 -13.47 2.81
C ILE A 103 -7.33 -12.06 2.49
N CYS A 104 -6.43 -11.13 2.14
CA CYS A 104 -6.79 -9.76 1.78
C CYS A 104 -7.68 -9.70 0.54
N VAL A 105 -7.38 -10.48 -0.51
CA VAL A 105 -8.23 -10.55 -1.72
C VAL A 105 -9.63 -11.05 -1.37
N LYS A 106 -9.76 -12.09 -0.55
CA LYS A 106 -11.08 -12.58 -0.09
C LYS A 106 -11.85 -11.50 0.70
N SER A 107 -11.16 -10.79 1.58
CA SER A 107 -11.76 -9.69 2.36
C SER A 107 -12.20 -8.55 1.44
N ALA A 108 -11.38 -8.16 0.47
CA ALA A 108 -11.71 -7.12 -0.50
C ALA A 108 -12.95 -7.47 -1.32
N MET A 109 -13.05 -8.71 -1.81
CA MET A 109 -14.24 -9.20 -2.53
C MET A 109 -15.49 -9.16 -1.66
N LYS A 110 -15.39 -9.62 -0.39
CA LYS A 110 -16.50 -9.61 0.56
C LYS A 110 -17.00 -8.19 0.83
N ASN A 111 -16.10 -7.24 1.02
CA ASN A 111 -16.42 -5.85 1.37
C ASN A 111 -16.61 -4.94 0.14
N LYS A 112 -16.51 -5.48 -1.09
CA LYS A 112 -16.66 -4.76 -2.37
C LYS A 112 -15.68 -3.57 -2.50
N VAL A 113 -14.44 -3.78 -2.08
CA VAL A 113 -13.34 -2.82 -2.19
C VAL A 113 -12.18 -3.41 -2.99
N PHE A 114 -11.22 -2.59 -3.36
CA PHE A 114 -10.00 -3.03 -4.02
C PHE A 114 -8.89 -3.31 -3.01
N PHE A 115 -8.14 -4.38 -3.25
CA PHE A 115 -6.87 -4.66 -2.60
C PHE A 115 -5.80 -4.85 -3.67
N LYS A 116 -4.67 -4.19 -3.51
CA LYS A 116 -3.50 -4.34 -4.38
C LYS A 116 -2.22 -4.29 -3.56
N THR A 117 -1.24 -5.12 -3.93
CA THR A 117 0.12 -4.96 -3.42
C THR A 117 0.83 -3.82 -4.14
N GLY A 118 1.62 -3.05 -3.39
CA GLY A 118 2.44 -1.96 -3.94
C GLY A 118 3.61 -2.54 -4.73
N ASP A 119 3.43 -2.70 -6.03
CA ASP A 119 4.47 -3.15 -6.94
C ASP A 119 4.94 -1.97 -7.80
N LEU A 120 5.98 -1.29 -7.33
CA LEU A 120 6.53 -0.12 -8.01
C LEU A 120 7.36 -0.51 -9.23
N TYR A 121 8.03 -1.66 -9.18
CA TYR A 121 9.02 -2.03 -10.17
C TYR A 121 8.43 -2.34 -11.55
N VAL A 122 7.28 -3.00 -11.62
CA VAL A 122 6.62 -3.35 -12.90
C VAL A 122 6.20 -2.13 -13.72
N HIS A 123 6.13 -0.96 -13.09
CA HIS A 123 5.78 0.29 -13.74
C HIS A 123 7.00 1.08 -14.26
N LEU A 124 8.22 0.66 -13.91
CA LEU A 124 9.45 1.29 -14.42
C LEU A 124 9.62 0.97 -15.91
N PRO A 125 9.97 1.97 -16.75
CA PRO A 125 10.12 1.77 -18.19
C PRO A 125 11.10 0.66 -18.56
N GLU A 126 12.17 0.52 -17.78
CA GLU A 126 13.22 -0.49 -17.97
C GLU A 126 12.69 -1.90 -17.70
N ILE A 127 11.94 -2.06 -16.62
CA ILE A 127 11.32 -3.35 -16.24
C ILE A 127 10.21 -3.71 -17.22
N LYS A 128 9.42 -2.73 -17.66
CA LYS A 128 8.39 -2.97 -18.66
C LYS A 128 9.00 -3.47 -19.98
N ARG A 129 10.10 -2.83 -20.45
CA ARG A 129 10.84 -3.31 -21.64
C ARG A 129 11.36 -4.74 -21.44
N LEU A 130 11.91 -5.06 -20.26
CA LEU A 130 12.35 -6.41 -19.94
C LEU A 130 11.20 -7.43 -20.04
N ILE A 131 10.06 -7.12 -19.42
CA ILE A 131 8.86 -7.97 -19.46
C ILE A 131 8.38 -8.17 -20.90
N ASP A 132 8.34 -7.12 -21.70
CA ASP A 132 7.89 -7.18 -23.10
C ASP A 132 8.86 -8.03 -23.94
N THR A 133 10.19 -7.90 -23.71
CA THR A 133 11.22 -8.73 -24.35
C THR A 133 11.06 -10.21 -23.99
N VAL A 134 10.88 -10.53 -22.71
CA VAL A 134 10.66 -11.89 -22.23
C VAL A 134 9.43 -12.50 -22.91
N LYS A 135 8.31 -11.78 -22.94
CA LYS A 135 7.09 -12.23 -23.64
C LYS A 135 7.30 -12.47 -25.13
N GLU A 136 8.14 -11.69 -25.80
CA GLU A 136 8.44 -11.90 -27.20
C GLU A 136 9.28 -13.16 -27.41
N ILE A 137 10.28 -13.40 -26.56
CA ILE A 137 11.11 -14.61 -26.61
C ILE A 137 10.25 -15.87 -26.35
N GLU A 138 9.32 -15.80 -25.38
CA GLU A 138 8.41 -16.91 -25.06
C GLU A 138 7.54 -17.38 -26.23
N LYS A 139 7.28 -16.53 -27.22
CA LYS A 139 6.55 -16.94 -28.44
C LYS A 139 7.35 -17.90 -29.33
N HIS A 140 8.68 -17.90 -29.21
CA HIS A 140 9.57 -18.63 -30.07
C HIS A 140 10.31 -19.77 -29.36
N GLN A 141 10.40 -19.73 -28.03
CA GLN A 141 11.07 -20.77 -27.24
C GLN A 141 10.58 -20.77 -25.80
N ASN A 142 10.57 -21.93 -25.17
CA ASN A 142 10.27 -22.03 -23.75
C ASN A 142 11.39 -21.42 -22.92
N ILE A 143 11.06 -20.48 -22.05
CA ILE A 143 12.02 -19.91 -21.08
C ILE A 143 11.96 -20.78 -19.83
N CYS A 144 13.07 -21.41 -19.47
CA CYS A 144 13.26 -22.12 -18.22
C CYS A 144 14.04 -21.24 -17.25
N LEU A 145 13.44 -20.92 -16.11
CA LEU A 145 14.15 -20.26 -15.00
C LEU A 145 14.93 -21.33 -14.25
N LEU A 146 16.24 -21.24 -14.32
CA LEU A 146 17.14 -21.98 -13.41
C LEU A 146 17.33 -21.14 -12.15
N TYR A 147 16.95 -21.73 -10.99
CA TYR A 147 17.21 -21.15 -9.68
C TYR A 147 18.58 -21.57 -9.17
#